data_4e40734e3b2c02b2d6e8cdbc17710910
#
_entry.id   4e40734e3b2c02b2d6e8cdbc17710910
#
_cell.length_a   1.000
_cell.length_b   1.000
_cell.length_c   1.000
_cell.angle_alpha   90.00
_cell.angle_beta   90.00
_cell.angle_gamma   90.00
#
_symmetry.space_group_name_H-M   'P 1'
#
loop_
_entity.id
_entity.type
_entity.pdbx_description
1 polymer ?
#
loop_
_entity_poly.entity_id
_entity_poly.type
_entity_poly.pdbx_seq_one_letter_code
_entity_poly.pdbx_strand_id
1 'polypeptide(L)'
;MVADSDDPDVLALQAALAGEHAAVYAYAAIAGRGDAGSSVVELANEAYAAHRAGRDRLVRTIAARGEAPVPTEPGYALPFALEGPGAARRLARLVEDRCGVLHAAVVAAASGQERALGAQELVECALRGVQWGADATAFPGVKESR
;
A
#
# COMPACT_ATOMS: atom_id res chain seq x y z
N MET A 1 5.80 22.06 17.08
CA MET A 1 5.03 22.55 15.93
C MET A 1 5.50 21.71 14.74
N VAL A 2 4.69 20.78 14.29
CA VAL A 2 4.96 20.03 13.08
C VAL A 2 4.77 21.04 11.95
N ALA A 3 5.82 21.36 11.21
CA ALA A 3 5.68 22.11 9.99
C ALA A 3 4.88 21.21 9.04
N ASP A 4 3.68 21.64 8.68
CA ASP A 4 2.91 21.01 7.63
C ASP A 4 3.69 21.36 6.34
N SER A 5 4.49 20.42 5.86
CA SER A 5 5.30 20.65 4.66
C SER A 5 4.36 20.67 3.48
N ASP A 6 4.27 21.80 2.79
CA ASP A 6 3.53 21.92 1.53
C ASP A 6 4.32 21.35 0.32
N ASP A 7 5.45 20.70 0.59
CA ASP A 7 6.31 20.14 -0.43
C ASP A 7 5.63 18.92 -1.09
N PRO A 8 5.36 18.94 -2.41
CA PRO A 8 4.57 17.91 -3.07
C PRO A 8 5.14 16.50 -2.94
N ASP A 9 6.46 16.35 -2.87
CA ASP A 9 7.08 15.04 -2.70
C ASP A 9 6.91 14.51 -1.26
N VAL A 10 6.99 15.38 -0.25
CA VAL A 10 6.71 15.01 1.15
C VAL A 10 5.25 14.63 1.32
N LEU A 11 4.32 15.39 0.74
CA LEU A 11 2.89 15.06 0.77
C LEU A 11 2.61 13.70 0.14
N ALA A 12 3.24 13.39 -1.00
CA ALA A 12 3.09 12.10 -1.66
C ALA A 12 3.67 10.95 -0.82
N LEU A 13 4.84 11.13 -0.20
CA LEU A 13 5.44 10.14 0.70
C LEU A 13 4.57 9.88 1.93
N GLN A 14 4.01 10.93 2.55
CA GLN A 14 3.11 10.80 3.70
C GLN A 14 1.81 10.07 3.32
N ALA A 15 1.24 10.38 2.16
CA ALA A 15 0.05 9.69 1.66
C ALA A 15 0.33 8.20 1.39
N ALA A 16 1.49 7.88 0.78
CA ALA A 16 1.92 6.50 0.58
C ALA A 16 2.10 5.77 1.92
N LEU A 17 2.71 6.41 2.92
CA LEU A 17 2.86 5.85 4.27
C LEU A 17 1.50 5.56 4.92
N ALA A 18 0.54 6.47 4.82
CA ALA A 18 -0.82 6.24 5.31
C ALA A 18 -1.47 5.03 4.62
N GLY A 19 -1.26 4.88 3.32
CA GLY A 19 -1.69 3.70 2.55
C GLY A 19 -1.06 2.40 3.04
N GLU A 20 0.25 2.41 3.32
CA GLU A 20 0.95 1.24 3.86
C GLU A 20 0.45 0.85 5.26
N HIS A 21 0.15 1.81 6.13
CA HIS A 21 -0.48 1.53 7.42
C HIS A 21 -1.83 0.82 7.26
N ALA A 22 -2.67 1.30 6.36
CA ALA A 22 -3.97 0.69 6.07
C ALA A 22 -3.82 -0.71 5.44
N ALA A 23 -2.84 -0.91 4.55
CA ALA A 23 -2.54 -2.20 3.93
C ALA A 23 -2.11 -3.24 4.98
N VAL A 24 -1.22 -2.88 5.89
CA VAL A 24 -0.79 -3.77 7.00
C VAL A 24 -2.00 -4.21 7.83
N TYR A 25 -2.91 -3.28 8.17
CA TYR A 25 -4.14 -3.61 8.89
C TYR A 25 -5.04 -4.57 8.09
N ALA A 26 -5.27 -4.29 6.81
CA ALA A 26 -6.12 -5.11 5.95
C ALA A 26 -5.57 -6.53 5.80
N TYR A 27 -4.28 -6.69 5.58
CA TYR A 27 -3.66 -8.02 5.46
C TYR A 27 -3.63 -8.79 6.78
N ALA A 28 -3.48 -8.12 7.92
CA ALA A 28 -3.67 -8.74 9.22
C ALA A 28 -5.10 -9.27 9.40
N ALA A 29 -6.10 -8.52 8.96
CA ALA A 29 -7.48 -8.95 8.99
C ALA A 29 -7.75 -10.16 8.09
N ILE A 30 -7.17 -10.21 6.88
CA ILE A 30 -7.28 -11.36 5.97
C ILE A 30 -6.59 -12.59 6.58
N ALA A 31 -5.36 -12.46 7.05
CA ALA A 31 -4.59 -13.56 7.62
C ALA A 31 -5.23 -14.13 8.90
N GLY A 32 -5.92 -13.29 9.68
CA GLY A 32 -6.62 -13.68 10.89
C GLY A 32 -7.91 -14.48 10.66
N ARG A 33 -8.35 -14.64 9.42
CA ARG A 33 -9.56 -15.43 9.08
C ARG A 33 -9.25 -16.91 9.03
N GLY A 34 -9.78 -17.66 9.97
CA GLY A 34 -9.61 -19.12 10.01
C GLY A 34 -10.29 -19.88 8.85
N ASP A 35 -11.25 -19.25 8.16
CA ASP A 35 -12.01 -19.82 7.05
C ASP A 35 -11.49 -19.46 5.65
N ALA A 36 -10.42 -18.68 5.57
CA ALA A 36 -9.91 -18.16 4.30
C ALA A 36 -9.18 -19.21 3.43
N GLY A 37 -8.80 -20.36 4.01
CA GLY A 37 -7.97 -21.38 3.36
C GLY A 37 -6.47 -21.08 3.46
N SER A 38 -5.65 -22.15 3.49
CA SER A 38 -4.21 -22.03 3.76
C SER A 38 -3.47 -21.19 2.72
N SER A 39 -3.75 -21.34 1.44
CA SER A 39 -3.09 -20.59 0.37
C SER A 39 -3.39 -19.08 0.42
N VAL A 40 -4.61 -18.70 0.81
CA VAL A 40 -4.97 -17.29 1.00
C VAL A 40 -4.25 -16.71 2.22
N VAL A 41 -4.18 -17.46 3.31
CA VAL A 41 -3.48 -17.07 4.54
C VAL A 41 -1.98 -16.92 4.28
N GLU A 42 -1.35 -17.82 3.54
CA GLU A 42 0.06 -17.73 3.15
C GLU A 42 0.35 -16.48 2.33
N LEU A 43 -0.41 -16.23 1.26
CA LEU A 43 -0.29 -15.01 0.45
C LEU A 43 -0.52 -13.73 1.28
N ALA A 44 -1.49 -13.76 2.19
CA ALA A 44 -1.76 -12.62 3.06
C ALA A 44 -0.62 -12.34 4.03
N ASN A 45 0.01 -13.37 4.59
CA ASN A 45 1.18 -13.20 5.45
C ASN A 45 2.39 -12.66 4.67
N GLU A 46 2.63 -13.12 3.45
CA GLU A 46 3.68 -12.58 2.58
C GLU A 46 3.45 -11.11 2.26
N ALA A 47 2.23 -10.74 1.86
CA ALA A 47 1.85 -9.37 1.59
C ALA A 47 1.94 -8.49 2.85
N TYR A 48 1.50 -8.99 4.00
CA TYR A 48 1.65 -8.31 5.29
C TYR A 48 3.11 -7.96 5.58
N ALA A 49 4.02 -8.92 5.41
CA ALA A 49 5.45 -8.69 5.61
C ALA A 49 6.02 -7.67 4.60
N ALA A 50 5.61 -7.74 3.34
CA ALA A 50 6.04 -6.80 2.29
C ALA A 50 5.59 -5.36 2.59
N HIS A 51 4.32 -5.16 2.95
CA HIS A 51 3.79 -3.83 3.31
C HIS A 51 4.42 -3.28 4.59
N ARG A 52 4.70 -4.12 5.59
CA ARG A 52 5.49 -3.68 6.75
C ARG A 52 6.86 -3.16 6.37
N ALA A 53 7.55 -3.87 5.48
CA ALA A 53 8.86 -3.43 5.00
C ALA A 53 8.76 -2.12 4.18
N GLY A 54 7.75 -1.98 3.33
CA GLY A 54 7.43 -0.75 2.59
C GLY A 54 7.17 0.44 3.52
N ARG A 55 6.29 0.25 4.50
CA ARG A 55 6.02 1.21 5.57
C ARG A 55 7.31 1.67 6.26
N ASP A 56 8.15 0.73 6.67
CA ASP A 56 9.38 1.04 7.40
C ASP A 56 10.40 1.80 6.53
N ARG A 57 10.43 1.54 5.22
CA ARG A 57 11.22 2.34 4.27
C ARG A 57 10.72 3.77 4.17
N LEU A 58 9.41 3.97 4.03
CA LEU A 58 8.79 5.29 3.97
C LEU A 58 9.02 6.09 5.27
N VAL A 59 8.86 5.46 6.43
CA VAL A 59 9.16 6.10 7.73
C VAL A 59 10.59 6.64 7.76
N ARG A 60 11.57 5.83 7.36
CA ARG A 60 12.97 6.27 7.32
C ARG A 60 13.22 7.39 6.30
N THR A 61 12.58 7.31 5.14
CA THR A 61 12.71 8.32 4.07
C THR A 61 12.15 9.65 4.53
N ILE A 62 10.95 9.68 5.11
CA ILE A 62 10.31 10.89 5.62
C ILE A 62 11.12 11.49 6.78
N ALA A 63 11.56 10.66 7.74
CA ALA A 63 12.38 11.11 8.85
C ALA A 63 13.74 11.69 8.39
N ALA A 64 14.35 11.14 7.34
CA ALA A 64 15.59 11.66 6.75
C ALA A 64 15.40 13.05 6.11
N ARG A 65 14.17 13.42 5.74
CA ARG A 65 13.80 14.77 5.29
C ARG A 65 13.59 15.76 6.46
N GLY A 66 13.70 15.29 7.69
CA GLY A 66 13.42 16.10 8.88
C GLY A 66 11.93 16.24 9.19
N GLU A 67 11.09 15.46 8.50
CA GLU A 67 9.63 15.48 8.66
C GLU A 67 9.18 14.37 9.62
N ALA A 68 8.08 14.62 10.35
CA ALA A 68 7.48 13.60 11.20
C ALA A 68 6.63 12.64 10.35
N PRO A 69 6.94 11.31 10.35
CA PRO A 69 6.10 10.35 9.63
C PRO A 69 4.69 10.30 10.21
N VAL A 70 3.67 10.24 9.33
CA VAL A 70 2.28 10.09 9.76
C VAL A 70 2.13 8.80 10.59
N PRO A 71 1.50 8.87 11.78
CA PRO A 71 1.34 7.70 12.65
C PRO A 71 0.30 6.73 12.09
N THR A 72 0.36 5.48 12.56
CA THR A 72 -0.72 4.52 12.34
C THR A 72 -1.97 4.92 13.13
N GLU A 73 -3.15 4.66 12.55
CA GLU A 73 -4.42 4.82 13.25
C GLU A 73 -4.68 3.63 14.19
N PRO A 74 -5.49 3.80 15.25
CA PRO A 74 -5.89 2.70 16.14
C PRO A 74 -6.62 1.55 15.42
N GLY A 75 -7.27 1.85 14.30
CA GLY A 75 -7.96 0.90 13.44
C GLY A 75 -8.36 1.57 12.13
N TYR A 76 -8.65 0.74 11.13
CA TYR A 76 -9.07 1.19 9.80
C TYR A 76 -10.42 0.55 9.46
N ALA A 77 -11.32 1.34 8.89
CA ALA A 77 -12.55 0.81 8.34
C ALA A 77 -12.25 0.00 7.07
N LEU A 78 -12.68 -1.25 7.05
CA LEU A 78 -12.65 -2.03 5.82
C LEU A 78 -13.78 -1.56 4.89
N PRO A 79 -13.57 -1.55 3.56
CA PRO A 79 -14.56 -1.05 2.60
C PRO A 79 -15.82 -1.95 2.52
N PHE A 80 -15.72 -3.19 2.99
CA PHE A 80 -16.80 -4.16 3.08
C PHE A 80 -16.45 -5.24 4.11
N ALA A 81 -17.45 -6.01 4.55
CA ALA A 81 -17.23 -7.12 5.46
C ALA A 81 -16.45 -8.24 4.78
N LEU A 82 -15.51 -8.85 5.52
CA LEU A 82 -14.75 -10.02 5.06
C LEU A 82 -15.59 -11.30 5.23
N GLU A 83 -16.71 -11.37 4.55
CA GLU A 83 -17.64 -12.50 4.62
C GLU A 83 -17.78 -13.18 3.26
N GLY A 84 -17.94 -14.49 3.29
CA GLY A 84 -18.17 -15.31 2.11
C GLY A 84 -16.93 -15.57 1.25
N PRO A 85 -17.07 -16.39 0.22
CA PRO A 85 -15.98 -16.76 -0.68
C PRO A 85 -15.52 -15.55 -1.52
N GLY A 86 -14.22 -15.42 -1.69
CA GLY A 86 -13.62 -14.36 -2.51
C GLY A 86 -13.52 -13.00 -1.86
N ALA A 87 -14.09 -12.76 -0.68
CA ALA A 87 -14.01 -11.46 0.00
C ALA A 87 -12.55 -11.07 0.32
N ALA A 88 -11.74 -12.00 0.80
CA ALA A 88 -10.33 -11.78 1.07
C ALA A 88 -9.55 -11.37 -0.19
N ARG A 89 -9.74 -12.08 -1.30
CA ARG A 89 -9.07 -11.76 -2.58
C ARG A 89 -9.53 -10.42 -3.14
N ARG A 90 -10.82 -10.09 -3.00
CA ARG A 90 -11.36 -8.80 -3.44
C ARG A 90 -10.76 -7.64 -2.62
N LEU A 91 -10.64 -7.81 -1.30
CA LEU A 91 -10.00 -6.81 -0.45
C LEU A 91 -8.52 -6.65 -0.80
N ALA A 92 -7.79 -7.75 -0.96
CA ALA A 92 -6.37 -7.73 -1.32
C ALA A 92 -6.13 -6.99 -2.64
N ARG A 93 -6.91 -7.27 -3.71
CA ARG A 93 -6.82 -6.53 -4.97
C ARG A 93 -7.05 -5.04 -4.80
N LEU A 94 -8.04 -4.66 -4.00
CA LEU A 94 -8.33 -3.26 -3.73
C LEU A 94 -7.20 -2.57 -2.96
N VAL A 95 -6.58 -3.25 -2.00
CA VAL A 95 -5.42 -2.73 -1.26
C VAL A 95 -4.24 -2.50 -2.19
N GLU A 96 -3.89 -3.47 -3.04
CA GLU A 96 -2.78 -3.33 -3.98
C GLU A 96 -3.03 -2.22 -5.01
N ASP A 97 -4.25 -2.09 -5.52
CA ASP A 97 -4.61 -1.01 -6.44
C ASP A 97 -4.47 0.37 -5.77
N ARG A 98 -4.97 0.53 -4.56
CA ARG A 98 -4.87 1.79 -3.80
C ARG A 98 -3.43 2.16 -3.46
N CYS A 99 -2.63 1.20 -2.99
CA CYS A 99 -1.21 1.42 -2.73
C CYS A 99 -0.47 1.75 -4.02
N GLY A 100 -0.78 1.07 -5.12
CA GLY A 100 -0.22 1.37 -6.44
C GLY A 100 -0.46 2.81 -6.88
N VAL A 101 -1.68 3.34 -6.69
CA VAL A 101 -2.00 4.74 -6.99
C VAL A 101 -1.17 5.71 -6.14
N LEU A 102 -0.99 5.42 -4.86
CA LEU A 102 -0.22 6.26 -3.94
C LEU A 102 1.28 6.25 -4.29
N HIS A 103 1.85 5.10 -4.62
CA HIS A 103 3.24 5.00 -5.07
C HIS A 103 3.46 5.64 -6.45
N ALA A 104 2.48 5.58 -7.36
CA ALA A 104 2.52 6.31 -8.61
C ALA A 104 2.57 7.83 -8.38
N ALA A 105 1.87 8.35 -7.38
CA ALA A 105 1.95 9.76 -6.98
C ALA A 105 3.35 10.13 -6.46
N VAL A 106 4.02 9.24 -5.71
CA VAL A 106 5.43 9.45 -5.32
C VAL A 106 6.33 9.52 -6.56
N VAL A 107 6.15 8.63 -7.53
CA VAL A 107 6.91 8.65 -8.80
C VAL A 107 6.73 9.98 -9.53
N ALA A 108 5.51 10.52 -9.53
CA ALA A 108 5.19 11.79 -10.20
C ALA A 108 5.80 13.00 -9.49
N ALA A 109 5.74 13.03 -8.14
CA ALA A 109 6.14 14.17 -7.35
C ALA A 109 7.65 14.21 -7.03
N ALA A 110 8.23 13.06 -6.70
CA ALA A 110 9.60 12.95 -6.19
C ALA A 110 10.67 12.82 -7.30
N SER A 111 11.92 12.86 -6.91
CA SER A 111 13.09 12.65 -7.77
C SER A 111 14.10 11.70 -7.11
N GLY A 112 15.13 11.31 -7.83
CA GLY A 112 16.25 10.53 -7.30
C GLY A 112 15.81 9.23 -6.62
N GLN A 113 16.33 8.99 -5.42
CA GLN A 113 16.08 7.75 -4.66
C GLN A 113 14.62 7.60 -4.21
N GLU A 114 13.94 8.68 -3.92
CA GLU A 114 12.53 8.65 -3.51
C GLU A 114 11.63 8.25 -4.67
N ARG A 115 11.88 8.77 -5.87
CA ARG A 115 11.20 8.30 -7.09
C ARG A 115 11.47 6.83 -7.36
N ALA A 116 12.72 6.39 -7.21
CA ALA A 116 13.08 4.98 -7.38
C ALA A 116 12.36 4.08 -6.36
N LEU A 117 12.23 4.52 -5.10
CA LEU A 117 11.45 3.83 -4.08
C LEU A 117 9.97 3.71 -4.49
N GLY A 118 9.35 4.80 -4.90
CA GLY A 118 7.97 4.80 -5.39
C GLY A 118 7.76 3.85 -6.57
N ALA A 119 8.68 3.87 -7.54
CA ALA A 119 8.62 2.99 -8.70
C ALA A 119 8.74 1.51 -8.33
N GLN A 120 9.65 1.16 -7.43
CA GLN A 120 9.81 -0.20 -6.92
C GLN A 120 8.54 -0.69 -6.23
N GLU A 121 7.99 0.08 -5.30
CA GLU A 121 6.78 -0.30 -4.57
C GLU A 121 5.57 -0.39 -5.50
N LEU A 122 5.46 0.49 -6.50
CA LEU A 122 4.41 0.43 -7.52
C LEU A 122 4.44 -0.91 -8.28
N VAL A 123 5.62 -1.34 -8.72
CA VAL A 123 5.79 -2.63 -9.40
C VAL A 123 5.39 -3.79 -8.48
N GLU A 124 5.84 -3.77 -7.23
CA GLU A 124 5.51 -4.81 -6.25
C GLU A 124 4.01 -4.88 -5.97
N CYS A 125 3.32 -3.74 -5.84
CA CYS A 125 1.86 -3.71 -5.71
C CYS A 125 1.16 -4.32 -6.94
N ALA A 126 1.62 -3.98 -8.14
CA ALA A 126 1.04 -4.52 -9.37
C ALA A 126 1.21 -6.04 -9.46
N LEU A 127 2.38 -6.57 -9.13
CA LEU A 127 2.66 -8.01 -9.13
C LEU A 127 1.81 -8.75 -8.09
N ARG A 128 1.70 -8.23 -6.86
CA ARG A 128 0.82 -8.80 -5.84
C ARG A 128 -0.65 -8.75 -6.27
N GLY A 129 -1.09 -7.64 -6.88
CA GLY A 129 -2.43 -7.53 -7.44
C GLY A 129 -2.76 -8.68 -8.39
N VAL A 130 -1.84 -9.02 -9.30
CA VAL A 130 -1.98 -10.16 -10.23
C VAL A 130 -2.03 -11.50 -9.48
N GLN A 131 -1.19 -11.69 -8.46
CA GLN A 131 -1.26 -12.89 -7.60
C GLN A 131 -2.64 -13.04 -6.94
N TRP A 132 -3.28 -11.94 -6.59
CA TRP A 132 -4.63 -11.92 -6.04
C TRP A 132 -5.73 -12.04 -7.10
N GLY A 133 -5.37 -12.13 -8.39
CA GLY A 133 -6.28 -12.34 -9.50
C GLY A 133 -6.75 -11.06 -10.18
N ALA A 134 -6.03 -9.96 -10.04
CA ALA A 134 -6.24 -8.78 -10.88
C ALA A 134 -5.71 -9.00 -12.29
N ASP A 135 -6.29 -8.32 -13.27
CA ASP A 135 -5.74 -8.27 -14.62
C ASP A 135 -4.43 -7.45 -14.63
N ALA A 136 -3.48 -7.89 -15.44
CA ALA A 136 -2.26 -7.12 -15.67
C ALA A 136 -2.60 -5.83 -16.44
N THR A 137 -1.97 -4.73 -16.03
CA THR A 137 -2.13 -3.44 -16.71
C THR A 137 -0.76 -2.89 -17.14
N ALA A 138 -0.73 -2.20 -18.27
CA ALA A 138 0.50 -1.59 -18.77
C ALA A 138 0.99 -0.43 -17.91
N PHE A 139 0.06 0.29 -17.27
CA PHE A 139 0.36 1.46 -16.44
C PHE A 139 -0.32 1.33 -15.07
N PRO A 140 0.24 0.51 -14.16
CA PRO A 140 -0.32 0.36 -12.83
C PRO A 140 -0.32 1.69 -12.07
N GLY A 141 -1.36 1.91 -11.28
CA GLY A 141 -1.53 3.15 -10.50
C GLY A 141 -1.97 4.37 -11.30
N VAL A 142 -2.13 4.26 -12.62
CA VAL A 142 -2.62 5.33 -13.49
C VAL A 142 -4.00 4.95 -14.00
N LYS A 143 -4.99 5.81 -13.77
CA LYS A 143 -6.32 5.63 -14.35
C LYS A 143 -6.25 5.91 -15.84
N GLU A 144 -6.56 4.92 -16.67
CA GLU A 144 -6.76 5.16 -18.09
C GLU A 144 -7.98 6.07 -18.27
N SER A 145 -7.76 7.25 -18.83
CA SER A 145 -8.86 8.11 -19.31
C SER A 145 -9.49 7.42 -20.52
N ARG A 146 -10.71 6.93 -20.36
CA ARG A 146 -11.55 6.47 -21.47
C ARG A 146 -12.12 7.65 -22.23
#